data_f99b7fe5276e5f176cd22799137f11bb
#
_entry.id   f99b7fe5276e5f176cd22799137f11bb
#
_cell.length_a   1.000
_cell.length_b   1.000
_cell.length_c   1.000
_cell.angle_alpha   90.00
_cell.angle_beta   90.00
_cell.angle_gamma   90.00
#
_symmetry.space_group_name_H-M   'P 1'
#
loop_
_entity.id
_entity.type
_entity.pdbx_description
1 polymer ?
#
loop_
_entity_poly.entity_id
_entity_poly.type
_entity_poly.pdbx_seq_one_letter_code
_entity_poly.pdbx_strand_id
1 'polypeptide(L)'
;MKTKVGLIGFGRMGRFYLKEMQKSGRWEVAYICDINPDCRELAKQLSPESKILENEQEMFDDESVQVVGLFALADSRLDRIEKAIKYGKHIISEKPVSDTIDKEWKVVDITEKASCFSTVNLYLRNAWYHQAIKQFIDQGEIGELAILRICHMTPGLAPGEGHEYEGPAFHDCGMHYVCLLYTSDA
;
A
#
# COMPACT_ATOMS: atom_id res chain seq x y z
N MET A 1 12.05 19.22 7.21
CA MET A 1 11.33 18.44 8.25
C MET A 1 10.96 17.10 7.61
N LYS A 2 11.18 15.96 8.30
CA LYS A 2 10.79 14.64 7.78
C LYS A 2 9.34 14.35 8.22
N THR A 3 8.58 13.65 7.37
CA THR A 3 7.25 13.17 7.72
C THR A 3 7.39 11.93 8.61
N LYS A 4 6.78 11.95 9.79
CA LYS A 4 6.82 10.83 10.73
C LYS A 4 5.77 9.79 10.36
N VAL A 5 6.21 8.52 10.24
CA VAL A 5 5.38 7.40 9.78
C VAL A 5 5.52 6.20 10.72
N GLY A 6 4.43 5.47 10.90
CA GLY A 6 4.40 4.16 11.51
C GLY A 6 4.04 3.07 10.50
N LEU A 7 4.71 1.92 10.57
CA LEU A 7 4.47 0.79 9.67
C LEU A 7 3.75 -0.33 10.41
N ILE A 8 2.65 -0.84 9.86
CA ILE A 8 1.89 -1.97 10.38
C ILE A 8 2.04 -3.14 9.41
N GLY A 9 2.66 -4.22 9.86
CA GLY A 9 3.10 -5.35 9.06
C GLY A 9 4.54 -5.16 8.55
N PHE A 10 5.45 -6.03 9.00
CA PHE A 10 6.88 -5.99 8.64
C PHE A 10 7.32 -7.23 7.87
N GLY A 11 6.41 -7.78 7.08
CA GLY A 11 6.69 -8.81 6.09
C GLY A 11 7.50 -8.25 4.90
N ARG A 12 7.37 -8.89 3.74
CA ARG A 12 8.09 -8.49 2.51
C ARG A 12 7.86 -7.01 2.15
N MET A 13 6.59 -6.56 2.15
CA MET A 13 6.27 -5.19 1.74
C MET A 13 6.66 -4.14 2.78
N GLY A 14 6.45 -4.40 4.07
CA GLY A 14 6.89 -3.47 5.13
C GLY A 14 8.40 -3.22 5.08
N ARG A 15 9.20 -4.26 4.85
CA ARG A 15 10.66 -4.15 4.67
C ARG A 15 11.05 -3.38 3.40
N PHE A 16 10.34 -3.62 2.31
CA PHE A 16 10.55 -2.87 1.07
C PHE A 16 10.31 -1.38 1.29
N TYR A 17 9.18 -1.02 1.90
CA TYR A 17 8.85 0.38 2.19
C TYR A 17 9.81 1.03 3.18
N LEU A 18 10.23 0.33 4.23
CA LEU A 18 11.25 0.83 5.14
C LEU A 18 12.50 1.26 4.35
N LYS A 19 13.01 0.39 3.50
CA LYS A 19 14.20 0.66 2.68
C LYS A 19 14.02 1.88 1.77
N GLU A 20 12.90 1.98 1.08
CA GLU A 20 12.64 3.10 0.18
C GLU A 20 12.41 4.42 0.95
N MET A 21 11.77 4.38 2.11
CA MET A 21 11.60 5.53 2.98
C MET A 21 12.95 6.03 3.53
N GLN A 22 13.81 5.13 3.99
CA GLN A 22 15.17 5.46 4.44
C GLN A 22 16.00 6.07 3.30
N LYS A 23 15.97 5.45 2.10
CA LYS A 23 16.68 5.93 0.92
C LYS A 23 16.22 7.31 0.46
N SER A 24 14.93 7.61 0.54
CA SER A 24 14.39 8.91 0.13
C SER A 24 14.81 10.06 1.03
N GLY A 25 15.18 9.79 2.29
CA GLY A 25 15.56 10.77 3.29
C GLY A 25 14.43 11.70 3.76
N ARG A 26 13.21 11.53 3.23
CA ARG A 26 12.03 12.38 3.53
C ARG A 26 11.19 11.88 4.70
N TRP A 27 11.40 10.63 5.13
CA TRP A 27 10.60 9.97 6.15
C TRP A 27 11.40 9.73 7.43
N GLU A 28 10.71 9.77 8.54
CA GLU A 28 11.16 9.27 9.83
C GLU A 28 10.25 8.10 10.20
N VAL A 29 10.76 6.87 10.12
CA VAL A 29 10.02 5.68 10.54
C VAL A 29 10.10 5.58 12.05
N ALA A 30 9.10 6.12 12.74
CA ALA A 30 9.08 6.19 14.20
C ALA A 30 8.67 4.86 14.85
N TYR A 31 7.77 4.13 14.21
CA TYR A 31 7.22 2.89 14.72
C TYR A 31 7.18 1.80 13.66
N ILE A 32 7.45 0.57 14.08
CA ILE A 32 7.20 -0.63 13.28
C ILE A 32 6.42 -1.61 14.17
N CYS A 33 5.25 -2.03 13.70
CA CYS A 33 4.37 -2.95 14.41
C CYS A 33 4.19 -4.24 13.62
N ASP A 34 4.43 -5.37 14.27
CA ASP A 34 4.12 -6.70 13.72
C ASP A 34 3.79 -7.69 14.83
N ILE A 35 2.82 -8.57 14.59
CA ILE A 35 2.43 -9.63 15.53
C ILE A 35 3.46 -10.76 15.60
N ASN A 36 4.24 -10.96 14.53
CA ASN A 36 5.26 -11.98 14.43
C ASN A 36 6.55 -11.54 15.16
N PRO A 37 7.02 -12.27 16.19
CA PRO A 37 8.24 -11.94 16.92
C PRO A 37 9.50 -11.93 16.03
N ASP A 38 9.59 -12.80 15.02
CA ASP A 38 10.74 -12.83 14.11
C ASP A 38 10.80 -11.57 13.25
N CYS A 39 9.63 -11.07 12.80
CA CYS A 39 9.54 -9.81 12.08
C CYS A 39 9.94 -8.62 12.98
N ARG A 40 9.56 -8.64 14.27
CA ARG A 40 9.96 -7.60 15.22
C ARG A 40 11.47 -7.61 15.49
N GLU A 41 12.08 -8.79 15.63
CA GLU A 41 13.53 -8.90 15.82
C GLU A 41 14.29 -8.39 14.59
N LEU A 42 13.84 -8.73 13.40
CA LEU A 42 14.39 -8.21 12.16
C LEU A 42 14.21 -6.67 12.04
N ALA A 43 13.07 -6.16 12.49
CA ALA A 43 12.82 -4.71 12.50
C ALA A 43 13.82 -3.94 13.39
N LYS A 44 14.16 -4.47 14.57
CA LYS A 44 15.19 -3.88 15.45
C LYS A 44 16.55 -3.80 14.77
N GLN A 45 16.89 -4.81 13.98
CA GLN A 45 18.17 -4.84 13.25
C GLN A 45 18.20 -3.85 12.08
N LEU A 46 17.07 -3.72 11.34
CA LEU A 46 17.02 -2.89 10.13
C LEU A 46 16.67 -1.43 10.40
N SER A 47 16.05 -1.12 11.53
CA SER A 47 15.65 0.22 11.95
C SER A 47 15.78 0.38 13.47
N PRO A 48 17.02 0.40 14.01
CA PRO A 48 17.28 0.48 15.45
C PRO A 48 16.75 1.78 16.09
N GLU A 49 16.53 2.81 15.30
CA GLU A 49 15.93 4.08 15.72
C GLU A 49 14.42 4.04 15.87
N SER A 50 13.74 3.04 15.25
CA SER A 50 12.30 2.88 15.33
C SER A 50 11.87 2.17 16.61
N LYS A 51 10.74 2.57 17.18
CA LYS A 51 10.13 1.82 18.27
C LYS A 51 9.39 0.61 17.72
N ILE A 52 9.72 -0.58 18.20
CA ILE A 52 9.15 -1.83 17.72
C ILE A 52 8.00 -2.25 18.65
N LEU A 53 6.85 -2.47 18.05
CA LEU A 53 5.59 -2.77 18.75
C LEU A 53 5.03 -4.12 18.34
N GLU A 54 4.35 -4.78 19.26
CA GLU A 54 3.46 -5.91 18.97
C GLU A 54 2.02 -5.46 18.72
N ASN A 55 1.61 -4.37 19.39
CA ASN A 55 0.29 -3.76 19.26
C ASN A 55 0.43 -2.32 18.77
N GLU A 56 -0.40 -1.95 17.84
CA GLU A 56 -0.34 -0.67 17.13
C GLU A 56 -0.89 0.54 17.91
N GLN A 57 -1.49 0.34 19.12
CA GLN A 57 -2.21 1.40 19.81
C GLN A 57 -1.33 2.62 20.13
N GLU A 58 -0.14 2.39 20.64
CA GLU A 58 0.78 3.47 20.98
C GLU A 58 1.15 4.34 19.76
N MET A 59 1.32 3.72 18.59
CA MET A 59 1.57 4.43 17.33
C MET A 59 0.39 5.35 16.95
N PHE A 60 -0.84 4.89 17.17
CA PHE A 60 -2.03 5.70 16.90
C PHE A 60 -2.19 6.85 17.89
N ASP A 61 -1.83 6.63 19.15
CA ASP A 61 -1.92 7.63 20.23
C ASP A 61 -0.84 8.73 20.10
N ASP A 62 0.27 8.47 19.40
CA ASP A 62 1.30 9.49 19.15
C ASP A 62 0.83 10.51 18.11
N GLU A 63 0.43 11.70 18.54
CA GLU A 63 -0.02 12.80 17.68
C GLU A 63 1.05 13.24 16.67
N SER A 64 2.33 13.00 16.95
CA SER A 64 3.43 13.35 16.04
C SER A 64 3.54 12.44 14.83
N VAL A 65 2.97 11.23 14.87
CA VAL A 65 2.85 10.33 13.72
C VAL A 65 1.79 10.89 12.77
N GLN A 66 2.20 11.24 11.57
CA GLN A 66 1.33 11.83 10.56
C GLN A 66 0.74 10.79 9.62
N VAL A 67 1.48 9.73 9.33
CA VAL A 67 1.13 8.72 8.33
C VAL A 67 1.23 7.32 8.93
N VAL A 68 0.32 6.44 8.54
CA VAL A 68 0.41 5.00 8.82
C VAL A 68 0.52 4.21 7.52
N GLY A 69 1.47 3.29 7.46
CA GLY A 69 1.65 2.36 6.35
C GLY A 69 1.05 1.00 6.69
N LEU A 70 0.06 0.55 5.93
CA LEU A 70 -0.69 -0.69 6.15
C LEU A 70 -0.18 -1.79 5.22
N PHE A 71 0.78 -2.58 5.69
CA PHE A 71 1.47 -3.63 4.94
C PHE A 71 1.18 -5.04 5.46
N ALA A 72 0.29 -5.16 6.45
CA ALA A 72 -0.26 -6.43 6.91
C ALA A 72 -1.28 -7.01 5.91
N LEU A 73 -1.80 -8.20 6.18
CA LEU A 73 -2.76 -8.90 5.33
C LEU A 73 -4.07 -8.11 5.14
N ALA A 74 -4.77 -8.41 4.05
CA ALA A 74 -5.94 -7.66 3.61
C ALA A 74 -7.16 -7.79 4.55
N ASP A 75 -7.29 -8.91 5.26
CA ASP A 75 -8.41 -9.26 6.14
C ASP A 75 -8.64 -8.24 7.27
N SER A 76 -7.55 -7.69 7.81
CA SER A 76 -7.57 -6.73 8.92
C SER A 76 -7.38 -5.27 8.49
N ARG A 77 -7.36 -5.01 7.20
CA ARG A 77 -6.99 -3.71 6.66
C ARG A 77 -8.09 -2.66 6.83
N LEU A 78 -9.37 -3.06 6.64
CA LEU A 78 -10.50 -2.17 6.85
C LEU A 78 -10.51 -1.58 8.27
N ASP A 79 -10.36 -2.40 9.31
CA ASP A 79 -10.39 -1.94 10.70
C ASP A 79 -9.26 -0.94 10.99
N ARG A 80 -8.10 -1.14 10.37
CA ARG A 80 -6.95 -0.23 10.48
C ARG A 80 -7.15 1.07 9.71
N ILE A 81 -7.84 1.03 8.57
CA ILE A 81 -8.23 2.24 7.83
C ILE A 81 -9.21 3.05 8.65
N GLU A 82 -10.26 2.43 9.20
CA GLU A 82 -11.22 3.10 10.10
C GLU A 82 -10.50 3.73 11.29
N LYS A 83 -9.58 3.00 11.91
CA LYS A 83 -8.78 3.50 13.03
C LYS A 83 -7.89 4.68 12.62
N ALA A 84 -7.21 4.59 11.47
CA ALA A 84 -6.38 5.68 10.97
C ALA A 84 -7.20 6.96 10.74
N ILE A 85 -8.35 6.85 10.11
CA ILE A 85 -9.28 7.97 9.90
C ILE A 85 -9.71 8.57 11.25
N LYS A 86 -10.10 7.73 12.22
CA LYS A 86 -10.50 8.18 13.57
C LYS A 86 -9.41 8.98 14.27
N TYR A 87 -8.14 8.60 14.08
CA TYR A 87 -6.99 9.27 14.68
C TYR A 87 -6.39 10.39 13.79
N GLY A 88 -7.05 10.71 12.68
CA GLY A 88 -6.62 11.77 11.75
C GLY A 88 -5.29 11.48 11.04
N LYS A 89 -4.91 10.21 10.90
CA LYS A 89 -3.66 9.80 10.25
C LYS A 89 -3.86 9.64 8.76
N HIS A 90 -2.92 10.10 7.96
CA HIS A 90 -2.84 9.79 6.54
C HIS A 90 -2.47 8.31 6.32
N ILE A 91 -2.88 7.74 5.20
CA ILE A 91 -2.81 6.29 4.97
C ILE A 91 -2.03 5.97 3.70
N ILE A 92 -1.05 5.08 3.82
CA ILE A 92 -0.45 4.36 2.69
C ILE A 92 -0.82 2.90 2.84
N SER A 93 -1.63 2.36 1.93
CA SER A 93 -2.11 0.97 2.01
C SER A 93 -1.53 0.10 0.91
N GLU A 94 -1.21 -1.15 1.26
CA GLU A 94 -1.04 -2.19 0.24
C GLU A 94 -2.37 -2.56 -0.39
N LYS A 95 -2.26 -3.13 -1.58
CA LYS A 95 -3.36 -3.78 -2.29
C LYS A 95 -3.51 -5.25 -1.80
N PRO A 96 -4.70 -5.85 -1.96
CA PRO A 96 -6.00 -5.19 -2.14
C PRO A 96 -6.38 -4.39 -0.88
N VAL A 97 -7.27 -3.43 -1.00
CA VAL A 97 -7.64 -2.57 0.16
C VAL A 97 -8.44 -3.33 1.23
N SER A 98 -9.00 -4.47 0.87
CA SER A 98 -9.60 -5.44 1.80
C SER A 98 -9.66 -6.83 1.17
N ASP A 99 -10.20 -7.81 1.89
CA ASP A 99 -10.32 -9.21 1.51
C ASP A 99 -11.68 -9.56 0.84
N THR A 100 -12.65 -8.65 0.87
CA THR A 100 -13.97 -8.83 0.26
C THR A 100 -14.48 -7.56 -0.42
N ILE A 101 -15.30 -7.72 -1.46
CA ILE A 101 -15.89 -6.61 -2.22
C ILE A 101 -16.72 -5.68 -1.32
N ASP A 102 -17.50 -6.21 -0.40
CA ASP A 102 -18.33 -5.40 0.51
C ASP A 102 -17.47 -4.51 1.41
N LYS A 103 -16.36 -5.04 1.92
CA LYS A 103 -15.40 -4.25 2.70
C LYS A 103 -14.65 -3.23 1.83
N GLU A 104 -14.36 -3.56 0.57
CA GLU A 104 -13.73 -2.60 -0.37
C GLU A 104 -14.65 -1.41 -0.63
N TRP A 105 -15.94 -1.64 -0.88
CA TRP A 105 -16.92 -0.54 -1.00
C TRP A 105 -17.00 0.30 0.27
N LYS A 106 -16.94 -0.34 1.43
CA LYS A 106 -16.88 0.38 2.70
C LYS A 106 -15.63 1.24 2.83
N VAL A 107 -14.46 0.73 2.40
CA VAL A 107 -13.21 1.51 2.37
C VAL A 107 -13.37 2.76 1.49
N VAL A 108 -13.94 2.63 0.28
CA VAL A 108 -14.22 3.78 -0.59
C VAL A 108 -15.10 4.80 0.12
N ASP A 109 -16.25 4.36 0.65
CA ASP A 109 -17.22 5.24 1.31
C ASP A 109 -16.63 6.02 2.49
N ILE A 110 -15.81 5.38 3.33
CA ILE A 110 -15.21 6.04 4.49
C ILE A 110 -14.02 6.95 4.12
N THR A 111 -13.23 6.58 3.11
CA THR A 111 -12.07 7.38 2.69
C THR A 111 -12.48 8.62 1.91
N GLU A 112 -13.55 8.56 1.10
CA GLU A 112 -14.10 9.74 0.42
C GLU A 112 -14.63 10.81 1.39
N LYS A 113 -15.12 10.39 2.56
CA LYS A 113 -15.65 11.29 3.61
C LYS A 113 -14.58 11.77 4.59
N ALA A 114 -13.39 11.16 4.56
CA ALA A 114 -12.33 11.46 5.50
C ALA A 114 -11.60 12.76 5.14
N SER A 115 -11.12 13.48 6.16
CA SER A 115 -10.27 14.65 5.99
C SER A 115 -8.78 14.31 5.80
N CYS A 116 -8.40 13.04 5.99
CA CYS A 116 -7.03 12.57 5.79
C CYS A 116 -6.82 12.08 4.35
N PHE A 117 -5.58 12.17 3.87
CA PHE A 117 -5.20 11.59 2.59
C PHE A 117 -5.01 10.08 2.71
N SER A 118 -5.48 9.35 1.71
CA SER A 118 -5.24 7.92 1.57
C SER A 118 -4.71 7.58 0.17
N THR A 119 -3.81 6.62 0.10
CA THR A 119 -3.30 6.10 -1.16
C THR A 119 -3.09 4.60 -1.10
N VAL A 120 -3.27 3.94 -2.23
CA VAL A 120 -3.05 2.50 -2.40
C VAL A 120 -1.79 2.28 -3.24
N ASN A 121 -1.00 1.28 -2.88
CA ASN A 121 0.20 0.92 -3.63
C ASN A 121 -0.15 0.24 -4.95
N LEU A 122 -0.42 1.04 -5.96
CA LEU A 122 -0.60 0.63 -7.35
C LEU A 122 0.62 1.07 -8.17
N TYR A 123 1.77 0.46 -7.90
CA TYR A 123 3.08 0.89 -8.37
C TYR A 123 3.20 1.00 -9.90
N LEU A 124 2.42 0.22 -10.67
CA LEU A 124 2.44 0.28 -12.13
C LEU A 124 2.00 1.63 -12.67
N ARG A 125 1.15 2.37 -11.94
CA ARG A 125 0.71 3.71 -12.32
C ARG A 125 1.89 4.67 -12.52
N ASN A 126 2.93 4.55 -11.70
CA ASN A 126 4.11 5.41 -11.73
C ASN A 126 5.34 4.71 -12.35
N ALA A 127 5.18 3.50 -12.90
CA ALA A 127 6.26 2.82 -13.57
C ALA A 127 6.66 3.57 -14.85
N TRP A 128 7.95 3.84 -15.01
CA TRP A 128 8.47 4.67 -16.11
C TRP A 128 8.01 4.20 -17.49
N TYR A 129 7.93 2.89 -17.69
CA TYR A 129 7.50 2.32 -18.98
C TYR A 129 6.01 2.53 -19.26
N HIS A 130 5.13 2.51 -18.26
CA HIS A 130 3.73 2.85 -18.43
C HIS A 130 3.54 4.36 -18.65
N GLN A 131 4.32 5.19 -17.98
CA GLN A 131 4.32 6.64 -18.24
C GLN A 131 4.80 6.95 -19.65
N ALA A 132 5.81 6.24 -20.15
CA ALA A 132 6.27 6.39 -21.54
C ALA A 132 5.19 5.98 -22.56
N ILE A 133 4.50 4.85 -22.33
CA ILE A 133 3.37 4.41 -23.19
C ILE A 133 2.27 5.48 -23.19
N LYS A 134 1.87 5.97 -22.00
CA LYS A 134 0.87 7.04 -21.91
C LYS A 134 1.31 8.27 -22.69
N GLN A 135 2.55 8.70 -22.56
CA GLN A 135 3.08 9.86 -23.30
C GLN A 135 2.99 9.67 -24.82
N PHE A 136 3.31 8.49 -25.36
CA PHE A 136 3.15 8.17 -26.79
C PHE A 136 1.70 8.29 -27.25
N ILE A 137 0.76 7.80 -26.42
CA ILE A 137 -0.69 7.90 -26.71
C ILE A 137 -1.13 9.37 -26.72
N ASP A 138 -0.79 10.13 -25.68
CA ASP A 138 -1.18 11.54 -25.50
C ASP A 138 -0.60 12.46 -26.59
N GLN A 139 0.58 12.13 -27.12
CA GLN A 139 1.23 12.86 -28.23
C GLN A 139 0.67 12.47 -29.61
N GLY A 140 -0.22 11.49 -29.69
CA GLY A 140 -0.81 11.02 -30.94
C GLY A 140 0.16 10.19 -31.82
N GLU A 141 1.31 9.77 -31.28
CA GLU A 141 2.34 9.02 -32.02
C GLU A 141 1.84 7.70 -32.60
N ILE A 142 0.84 7.10 -32.00
CA ILE A 142 0.20 5.84 -32.44
C ILE A 142 -1.21 6.05 -33.00
N GLY A 143 -1.65 7.32 -33.14
CA GLY A 143 -3.00 7.65 -33.56
C GLY A 143 -4.06 7.36 -32.50
N GLU A 144 -5.31 7.18 -32.92
CA GLU A 144 -6.40 6.88 -32.00
C GLU A 144 -6.30 5.46 -31.44
N LEU A 145 -6.38 5.34 -30.12
CA LEU A 145 -6.30 4.05 -29.42
C LEU A 145 -7.58 3.23 -29.65
N ALA A 146 -7.53 2.23 -30.49
CA ALA A 146 -8.66 1.37 -30.79
C ALA A 146 -8.77 0.17 -29.82
N ILE A 147 -7.65 -0.45 -29.49
CA ILE A 147 -7.60 -1.64 -28.62
C ILE A 147 -6.36 -1.59 -27.73
N LEU A 148 -6.56 -1.84 -26.44
CA LEU A 148 -5.48 -2.14 -25.50
C LEU A 148 -5.57 -3.60 -25.05
N ARG A 149 -4.49 -4.37 -25.27
CA ARG A 149 -4.37 -5.74 -24.79
C ARG A 149 -3.24 -5.85 -23.77
N ILE A 150 -3.58 -6.30 -22.57
CA ILE A 150 -2.61 -6.57 -21.51
C ILE A 150 -2.53 -8.07 -21.27
N CYS A 151 -1.33 -8.63 -21.34
CA CYS A 151 -1.05 -10.01 -21.00
C CYS A 151 -0.09 -10.02 -19.80
N HIS A 152 -0.55 -10.54 -18.67
CA HIS A 152 0.26 -10.71 -17.48
C HIS A 152 0.34 -12.19 -17.11
N MET A 153 1.56 -12.70 -17.03
CA MET A 153 1.83 -14.07 -16.60
C MET A 153 2.75 -14.00 -15.39
N THR A 154 2.26 -14.48 -14.25
CA THR A 154 3.06 -14.70 -13.04
C THR A 154 3.14 -16.20 -12.77
N PRO A 155 4.29 -16.72 -12.33
CA PRO A 155 4.33 -18.08 -11.80
C PRO A 155 3.36 -18.17 -10.63
N GLY A 156 2.64 -19.29 -10.53
CA GLY A 156 1.83 -19.59 -9.34
C GLY A 156 2.72 -19.59 -8.11
N LEU A 157 2.22 -19.04 -7.03
CA LEU A 157 2.91 -19.06 -5.75
C LEU A 157 2.62 -20.39 -5.03
N ALA A 158 3.58 -20.84 -4.25
CA ALA A 158 3.38 -22.04 -3.44
C ALA A 158 2.33 -21.79 -2.36
N PRO A 159 1.52 -22.81 -1.98
CA PRO A 159 0.60 -22.71 -0.85
C PRO A 159 1.32 -22.22 0.41
N GLY A 160 0.71 -21.29 1.15
CA GLY A 160 1.31 -20.70 2.37
C GLY A 160 2.15 -19.46 2.18
N GLU A 161 2.31 -18.96 0.95
CA GLU A 161 3.06 -17.71 0.68
C GLU A 161 2.21 -16.43 0.85
N GLY A 162 1.03 -16.52 1.43
CA GLY A 162 0.19 -15.38 1.83
C GLY A 162 -0.81 -14.90 0.77
N HIS A 163 -0.75 -15.40 -0.45
CA HIS A 163 -1.67 -15.00 -1.53
C HIS A 163 -3.07 -15.63 -1.43
N GLU A 164 -3.25 -16.62 -0.57
CA GLU A 164 -4.54 -17.24 -0.27
C GLU A 164 -5.55 -16.23 0.29
N TYR A 165 -5.06 -15.15 0.89
CA TYR A 165 -5.86 -14.09 1.51
C TYR A 165 -6.07 -12.86 0.61
N GLU A 166 -5.49 -12.86 -0.60
CA GLU A 166 -5.54 -11.72 -1.51
C GLU A 166 -6.57 -11.91 -2.64
N GLY A 167 -7.32 -13.00 -2.60
CA GLY A 167 -8.35 -13.32 -3.59
C GLY A 167 -7.80 -13.90 -4.90
N PRO A 168 -8.66 -14.07 -5.93
CA PRO A 168 -8.25 -14.63 -7.21
C PRO A 168 -7.27 -13.73 -7.95
N ALA A 169 -6.51 -14.29 -8.88
CA ALA A 169 -5.42 -13.62 -9.61
C ALA A 169 -5.84 -12.28 -10.24
N PHE A 170 -7.10 -12.14 -10.67
CA PHE A 170 -7.61 -10.87 -11.18
C PHE A 170 -7.72 -9.81 -10.07
N HIS A 171 -8.16 -10.19 -8.89
CA HIS A 171 -8.27 -9.29 -7.74
C HIS A 171 -6.89 -8.90 -7.21
N ASP A 172 -5.93 -9.82 -7.18
CA ASP A 172 -4.56 -9.54 -6.75
C ASP A 172 -3.76 -8.71 -7.78
N CYS A 173 -3.76 -9.12 -9.05
CA CYS A 173 -2.92 -8.53 -10.09
C CYS A 173 -3.70 -7.60 -11.04
N GLY A 174 -4.96 -7.91 -11.35
CA GLY A 174 -5.78 -7.19 -12.33
C GLY A 174 -6.01 -5.74 -11.97
N MET A 175 -6.13 -5.42 -10.68
CA MET A 175 -6.34 -4.05 -10.21
C MET A 175 -5.22 -3.08 -10.62
N HIS A 176 -3.98 -3.55 -10.75
CA HIS A 176 -2.89 -2.72 -11.25
C HIS A 176 -3.12 -2.24 -12.66
N TYR A 177 -3.72 -3.09 -13.51
CA TYR A 177 -4.01 -2.77 -14.92
C TYR A 177 -5.30 -1.98 -15.08
N VAL A 178 -6.32 -2.29 -14.28
CA VAL A 178 -7.54 -1.48 -14.22
C VAL A 178 -7.22 -0.05 -13.82
N CYS A 179 -6.35 0.13 -12.83
CA CYS A 179 -5.86 1.46 -12.43
C CYS A 179 -5.25 2.24 -13.60
N LEU A 180 -4.48 1.59 -14.47
CA LEU A 180 -3.88 2.25 -15.64
C LEU A 180 -4.93 2.73 -16.66
N LEU A 181 -6.07 2.02 -16.78
CA LEU A 181 -7.13 2.37 -17.71
C LEU A 181 -7.96 3.57 -17.24
N TYR A 182 -8.30 3.63 -15.96
CA TYR A 182 -9.24 4.59 -15.41
C TYR A 182 -8.63 5.85 -14.80
N THR A 183 -7.32 5.88 -14.62
CA THR A 183 -6.64 7.04 -13.98
C THR A 183 -5.77 7.83 -14.94
N SER A 184 -5.87 7.57 -16.23
CA SER A 184 -5.16 8.33 -17.26
C SER A 184 -5.70 9.75 -17.43
N ASP A 185 -6.92 10.03 -16.98
CA ASP A 185 -7.65 11.30 -17.18
C ASP A 185 -7.67 12.20 -15.93
N ALA A 186 -6.88 11.89 -14.90
CA ALA A 186 -6.81 12.66 -13.65
C ALA A 186 -5.47 13.39 -13.50
#